data_882d9e13d2d5c5aef7f9ca5e4eeafd0b
#
_entry.id   882d9e13d2d5c5aef7f9ca5e4eeafd0b
#
_cell.length_a   1.000
_cell.length_b   1.000
_cell.length_c   1.000
_cell.angle_alpha   90.00
_cell.angle_beta   90.00
_cell.angle_gamma   90.00
#
_symmetry.space_group_name_H-M   'P 1'
#
loop_
_entity.id
_entity.type
_entity.pdbx_description
1 polymer ?
#
loop_
_entity_poly.entity_id
_entity_poly.type
_entity_poly.pdbx_seq_one_letter_code
_entity_poly.pdbx_strand_id
1 'polypeptide(L)'
;RDHSGAILFYKHTLGLKANEDLNGEIVGQYTEYNATPELIEVAGVTNLDKLNHVEGAAAEPKVIAPAAAIDNLCDLVKLEKVKITAEESKRYYVVDGEKKVQLYNGFQLSAFNDMAQFVATGEYDVVGIVASVYKGVPSINLIEVKKVVPNAIDTVQAAQNENAPMYNLAGQRVGKNYKGVVIQNGKKFMNK
;
A
#
# COMPACT_ATOMS: atom_id res chain seq x y z
N ARG A 1 -5.08 -17.12 -3.54
CA ARG A 1 -5.03 -17.09 -2.08
C ARG A 1 -6.39 -17.37 -1.45
N ASP A 2 -6.41 -17.86 -0.25
CA ASP A 2 -7.59 -18.00 0.60
C ASP A 2 -7.28 -17.60 2.06
N HIS A 3 -8.10 -18.03 3.02
CA HIS A 3 -7.86 -17.76 4.44
C HIS A 3 -6.67 -18.52 5.03
N SER A 4 -6.20 -19.59 4.39
CA SER A 4 -5.07 -20.41 4.86
C SER A 4 -3.72 -19.91 4.35
N GLY A 5 -3.70 -19.19 3.22
CA GLY A 5 -2.48 -18.64 2.64
C GLY A 5 -2.56 -18.40 1.15
N ALA A 6 -1.38 -18.26 0.54
CA ALA A 6 -1.23 -18.04 -0.89
C ALA A 6 -0.13 -18.95 -1.46
N ILE A 7 -0.27 -19.33 -2.72
CA ILE A 7 0.72 -20.09 -3.47
C ILE A 7 0.88 -19.49 -4.86
N LEU A 8 2.09 -19.49 -5.38
CA LEU A 8 2.37 -19.08 -6.75
C LEU A 8 2.14 -20.26 -7.70
N PHE A 9 1.28 -20.06 -8.69
CA PHE A 9 1.18 -21.02 -9.79
C PHE A 9 2.11 -20.57 -10.92
N TYR A 10 3.31 -21.16 -10.95
CA TYR A 10 4.42 -20.66 -11.75
C TYR A 10 4.37 -21.18 -13.18
N LYS A 11 4.48 -20.26 -14.15
CA LYS A 11 4.55 -20.55 -15.60
C LYS A 11 3.43 -21.49 -16.11
N HIS A 12 2.22 -21.33 -15.59
CA HIS A 12 1.09 -22.14 -16.07
C HIS A 12 0.59 -21.68 -17.46
N THR A 13 0.00 -22.62 -18.20
CA THR A 13 -0.61 -22.39 -19.51
C THR A 13 -2.13 -22.49 -19.50
N LEU A 14 -2.74 -22.61 -18.32
CA LEU A 14 -4.15 -22.93 -18.12
C LEU A 14 -5.14 -21.81 -18.47
N GLY A 15 -4.66 -20.60 -18.74
CA GLY A 15 -5.52 -19.48 -19.11
C GLY A 15 -6.30 -18.86 -17.96
N LEU A 16 -5.93 -19.14 -16.70
CA LEU A 16 -6.50 -18.46 -15.52
C LEU A 16 -6.22 -16.95 -15.59
N LYS A 17 -7.21 -16.16 -15.19
CA LYS A 17 -7.17 -14.70 -15.23
C LYS A 17 -7.06 -14.12 -13.83
N ALA A 18 -6.62 -12.86 -13.77
CA ALA A 18 -6.64 -12.12 -12.51
C ALA A 18 -8.08 -11.97 -11.99
N ASN A 19 -8.24 -12.03 -10.67
CA ASN A 19 -9.52 -11.90 -9.96
C ASN A 19 -10.56 -13.00 -10.26
N GLU A 20 -10.13 -14.17 -10.71
CA GLU A 20 -11.03 -15.33 -10.74
C GLU A 20 -11.14 -15.96 -9.34
N ASP A 21 -12.36 -16.29 -8.96
CA ASP A 21 -12.65 -17.15 -7.82
C ASP A 21 -12.48 -18.61 -8.26
N LEU A 22 -11.62 -19.34 -7.54
CA LEU A 22 -11.27 -20.71 -7.84
C LEU A 22 -11.88 -21.62 -6.78
N ASN A 23 -12.64 -22.65 -7.22
CA ASN A 23 -13.23 -23.64 -6.34
C ASN A 23 -13.11 -25.02 -6.94
N GLY A 24 -12.47 -25.94 -6.21
CA GLY A 24 -12.27 -27.32 -6.68
C GLY A 24 -10.85 -27.79 -6.46
N GLU A 25 -10.39 -28.66 -7.36
CA GLU A 25 -9.09 -29.30 -7.26
C GLU A 25 -8.24 -28.98 -8.50
N ILE A 26 -6.98 -28.70 -8.25
CA ILE A 26 -5.94 -28.62 -9.28
C ILE A 26 -4.73 -29.45 -8.82
N VAL A 27 -4.21 -30.27 -9.71
CA VAL A 27 -3.04 -31.11 -9.43
C VAL A 27 -1.81 -30.50 -10.11
N GLY A 28 -0.73 -30.35 -9.35
CA GLY A 28 0.54 -29.88 -9.86
C GLY A 28 1.68 -30.38 -8.99
N GLN A 29 2.91 -30.10 -9.41
CA GLN A 29 4.08 -30.43 -8.62
C GLN A 29 4.43 -29.26 -7.70
N TYR A 30 4.49 -29.53 -6.40
CA TYR A 30 5.00 -28.56 -5.43
C TYR A 30 6.52 -28.40 -5.55
N THR A 31 6.99 -27.16 -5.50
CA THR A 31 8.39 -26.81 -5.40
C THR A 31 8.56 -25.53 -4.59
N GLU A 32 9.79 -25.21 -4.23
CA GLU A 32 10.14 -23.92 -3.60
C GLU A 32 11.28 -23.27 -4.38
N TYR A 33 11.13 -21.99 -4.66
CA TYR A 33 12.18 -21.18 -5.23
C TYR A 33 12.38 -19.90 -4.40
N ASN A 34 13.57 -19.71 -3.84
CA ASN A 34 13.87 -18.58 -2.94
C ASN A 34 12.80 -18.44 -1.83
N ALA A 35 12.50 -19.55 -1.15
CA ALA A 35 11.48 -19.70 -0.12
C ALA A 35 10.02 -19.43 -0.58
N THR A 36 9.80 -19.17 -1.86
CA THR A 36 8.45 -18.99 -2.40
C THR A 36 7.83 -20.35 -2.70
N PRO A 37 6.66 -20.67 -2.11
CA PRO A 37 5.93 -21.90 -2.43
C PRO A 37 5.33 -21.81 -3.84
N GLU A 38 5.68 -22.75 -4.70
CA GLU A 38 5.25 -22.79 -6.09
C GLU A 38 4.55 -24.09 -6.43
N LEU A 39 3.52 -23.99 -7.26
CA LEU A 39 2.90 -25.10 -7.96
C LEU A 39 3.26 -25.00 -9.45
N ILE A 40 3.83 -26.04 -10.02
CA ILE A 40 4.16 -26.09 -11.45
C ILE A 40 3.33 -27.16 -12.18
N GLU A 41 3.07 -26.92 -13.45
CA GLU A 41 2.33 -27.85 -14.29
C GLU A 41 3.07 -29.17 -14.47
N VAL A 42 2.29 -30.27 -14.42
CA VAL A 42 2.74 -31.62 -14.78
C VAL A 42 2.04 -32.01 -16.07
N ALA A 43 2.82 -32.24 -17.12
CA ALA A 43 2.29 -32.57 -18.45
C ALA A 43 1.33 -33.75 -18.40
N GLY A 44 0.15 -33.60 -18.97
CA GLY A 44 -0.90 -34.63 -19.01
C GLY A 44 -1.65 -34.87 -17.70
N VAL A 45 -1.30 -34.12 -16.63
CA VAL A 45 -1.96 -34.25 -15.30
C VAL A 45 -2.61 -32.94 -14.90
N THR A 46 -1.88 -31.84 -14.98
CA THR A 46 -2.40 -30.52 -14.60
C THR A 46 -3.40 -30.01 -15.63
N ASN A 47 -4.65 -29.82 -15.22
CA ASN A 47 -5.73 -29.29 -16.04
C ASN A 47 -6.77 -28.58 -15.15
N LEU A 48 -7.78 -27.99 -15.76
CA LEU A 48 -8.88 -27.28 -15.07
C LEU A 48 -10.16 -28.13 -14.95
N ASP A 49 -10.14 -29.41 -15.31
CA ASP A 49 -11.36 -30.22 -15.41
C ASP A 49 -12.14 -30.31 -14.09
N LYS A 50 -11.45 -30.24 -12.96
CA LYS A 50 -12.01 -30.25 -11.60
C LYS A 50 -11.99 -28.91 -10.90
N LEU A 51 -11.59 -27.83 -11.59
CA LEU A 51 -11.53 -26.51 -11.05
C LEU A 51 -12.61 -25.62 -11.68
N ASN A 52 -13.57 -25.19 -10.89
CA ASN A 52 -14.47 -24.15 -11.29
C ASN A 52 -13.78 -22.79 -11.12
N HIS A 53 -13.70 -22.01 -12.18
CA HIS A 53 -13.13 -20.67 -12.16
C HIS A 53 -14.10 -19.68 -12.79
N VAL A 54 -14.48 -18.67 -12.04
CA VAL A 54 -15.45 -17.66 -12.43
C VAL A 54 -14.89 -16.27 -12.12
N GLU A 55 -15.36 -15.27 -12.84
CA GLU A 55 -15.01 -13.89 -12.55
C GLU A 55 -15.47 -13.54 -11.13
N GLY A 56 -14.53 -13.11 -10.30
CA GLY A 56 -14.73 -12.72 -8.92
C GLY A 56 -14.51 -11.22 -8.71
N ALA A 57 -14.64 -10.77 -7.48
CA ALA A 57 -14.29 -9.41 -7.10
C ALA A 57 -12.76 -9.21 -7.10
N ALA A 58 -12.31 -7.98 -7.33
CA ALA A 58 -10.91 -7.63 -7.16
C ALA A 58 -10.44 -7.98 -5.74
N ALA A 59 -9.33 -8.71 -5.63
CA ALA A 59 -8.79 -9.10 -4.34
C ALA A 59 -8.30 -7.87 -3.56
N GLU A 60 -8.82 -7.68 -2.35
CA GLU A 60 -8.35 -6.61 -1.46
C GLU A 60 -6.95 -6.96 -0.90
N PRO A 61 -5.98 -6.04 -0.97
CA PRO A 61 -4.67 -6.29 -0.40
C PRO A 61 -4.71 -6.34 1.13
N LYS A 62 -3.98 -7.29 1.70
CA LYS A 62 -3.82 -7.40 3.15
C LYS A 62 -2.87 -6.30 3.65
N VAL A 63 -3.32 -5.45 4.56
CA VAL A 63 -2.45 -4.45 5.18
C VAL A 63 -1.51 -5.13 6.16
N ILE A 64 -0.21 -4.95 5.96
CA ILE A 64 0.85 -5.52 6.80
C ILE A 64 1.93 -4.49 7.13
N ALA A 65 2.64 -4.70 8.24
CA ALA A 65 3.91 -4.02 8.49
C ALA A 65 5.00 -4.57 7.56
N PRO A 66 5.99 -3.77 7.13
CA PRO A 66 7.09 -4.25 6.28
C PRO A 66 7.80 -5.48 6.85
N ALA A 67 8.02 -5.52 8.16
CA ALA A 67 8.67 -6.64 8.84
C ALA A 67 7.92 -7.98 8.69
N ALA A 68 6.61 -7.95 8.47
CA ALA A 68 5.76 -9.14 8.29
C ALA A 68 5.73 -9.67 6.85
N ALA A 69 6.42 -9.02 5.90
CA ALA A 69 6.38 -9.44 4.50
C ALA A 69 6.86 -10.89 4.30
N ILE A 70 7.86 -11.33 5.06
CA ILE A 70 8.41 -12.69 4.97
C ILE A 70 7.38 -13.78 5.33
N ASP A 71 6.39 -13.46 6.16
CA ASP A 71 5.33 -14.39 6.60
C ASP A 71 4.11 -14.37 5.67
N ASN A 72 4.16 -13.55 4.60
CA ASN A 72 3.05 -13.36 3.67
C ASN A 72 3.48 -13.63 2.21
N LEU A 73 4.27 -14.69 2.00
CA LEU A 73 4.74 -15.06 0.65
C LEU A 73 3.57 -15.41 -0.27
N CYS A 74 3.69 -15.02 -1.53
CA CYS A 74 2.67 -15.12 -2.59
C CYS A 74 1.40 -14.30 -2.34
N ASP A 75 1.29 -13.61 -1.20
CA ASP A 75 0.09 -12.84 -0.87
C ASP A 75 0.11 -11.43 -1.49
N LEU A 76 -1.07 -10.93 -1.82
CA LEU A 76 -1.29 -9.53 -2.21
C LEU A 76 -1.34 -8.68 -0.94
N VAL A 77 -0.38 -7.78 -0.81
CA VAL A 77 -0.20 -7.00 0.41
C VAL A 77 -0.20 -5.50 0.14
N LYS A 78 -0.48 -4.73 1.18
CA LYS A 78 -0.34 -3.28 1.21
C LYS A 78 0.55 -2.88 2.38
N LEU A 79 1.57 -2.09 2.10
CA LEU A 79 2.35 -1.36 3.09
C LEU A 79 1.85 0.08 3.12
N GLU A 80 1.45 0.58 4.28
CA GLU A 80 0.89 1.93 4.41
C GLU A 80 1.92 2.92 4.96
N LYS A 81 1.92 4.14 4.41
CA LYS A 81 2.72 5.29 4.88
C LYS A 81 4.20 4.98 5.03
N VAL A 82 4.75 4.23 4.06
CA VAL A 82 6.15 3.85 4.08
C VAL A 82 7.03 4.82 3.30
N LYS A 83 8.30 4.91 3.69
CA LYS A 83 9.32 5.66 2.95
C LYS A 83 10.12 4.70 2.09
N ILE A 84 10.37 5.12 0.85
CA ILE A 84 11.15 4.35 -0.11
C ILE A 84 12.58 4.88 -0.10
N THR A 85 13.54 3.98 0.05
CA THR A 85 14.98 4.25 0.04
C THR A 85 15.64 3.55 -1.13
N ALA A 86 16.78 4.06 -1.58
CA ALA A 86 17.62 3.42 -2.58
C ALA A 86 18.94 2.98 -1.95
N GLU A 87 19.40 1.79 -2.32
CA GLU A 87 20.76 1.33 -2.09
C GLU A 87 21.56 1.33 -3.41
N GLU A 88 22.83 1.00 -3.32
CA GLU A 88 23.68 0.84 -4.50
C GLU A 88 23.05 -0.11 -5.54
N SER A 89 23.41 0.08 -6.81
CA SER A 89 22.92 -0.74 -7.92
C SER A 89 21.42 -0.57 -8.23
N LYS A 90 20.81 0.59 -7.92
CA LYS A 90 19.41 0.88 -8.21
C LYS A 90 18.42 -0.13 -7.61
N ARG A 91 18.70 -0.57 -6.40
CA ARG A 91 17.77 -1.39 -5.62
C ARG A 91 16.99 -0.50 -4.65
N TYR A 92 15.69 -0.71 -4.59
CA TYR A 92 14.78 0.10 -3.80
C TYR A 92 14.16 -0.71 -2.68
N TYR A 93 14.04 -0.11 -1.50
CA TYR A 93 13.60 -0.78 -0.29
C TYR A 93 12.64 0.08 0.52
N VAL A 94 11.80 -0.62 1.28
CA VAL A 94 11.15 -0.08 2.48
C VAL A 94 11.91 -0.64 3.67
N VAL A 95 12.27 0.22 4.62
CA VAL A 95 13.02 -0.15 5.83
C VAL A 95 12.12 0.04 7.06
N ASP A 96 12.09 -0.96 7.94
CA ASP A 96 11.34 -0.97 9.19
C ASP A 96 12.24 -1.52 10.30
N GLY A 97 12.86 -0.63 11.07
CA GLY A 97 13.91 -0.97 12.01
C GLY A 97 15.10 -1.64 11.32
N GLU A 98 15.44 -2.85 11.74
CA GLU A 98 16.51 -3.67 11.13
C GLU A 98 16.02 -4.50 9.94
N LYS A 99 14.71 -4.54 9.70
CA LYS A 99 14.12 -5.30 8.60
C LYS A 99 13.97 -4.43 7.36
N LYS A 100 14.12 -5.04 6.22
CA LYS A 100 13.88 -4.37 4.93
C LYS A 100 13.14 -5.28 3.97
N VAL A 101 12.38 -4.65 3.08
CA VAL A 101 11.63 -5.28 1.99
C VAL A 101 12.09 -4.66 0.70
N GLN A 102 12.52 -5.46 -0.27
CA GLN A 102 12.88 -4.98 -1.59
C GLN A 102 11.62 -4.69 -2.40
N LEU A 103 11.59 -3.56 -3.07
CA LEU A 103 10.58 -3.22 -4.07
C LEU A 103 11.11 -3.57 -5.46
N TYR A 104 10.37 -4.39 -6.20
CA TYR A 104 10.79 -4.90 -7.49
C TYR A 104 9.71 -4.76 -8.55
N ASN A 105 10.08 -4.31 -9.75
CA ASN A 105 9.16 -4.21 -10.89
C ASN A 105 9.13 -5.52 -11.68
N GLY A 106 8.75 -6.63 -11.02
CA GLY A 106 8.72 -7.96 -11.65
C GLY A 106 7.67 -8.10 -12.75
N PHE A 107 6.62 -7.29 -12.70
CA PHE A 107 5.58 -7.25 -13.74
C PHE A 107 5.91 -6.32 -14.91
N GLN A 108 7.08 -5.66 -14.89
CA GLN A 108 7.54 -4.74 -15.93
C GLN A 108 6.55 -3.61 -16.24
N LEU A 109 5.85 -3.12 -15.23
CA LEU A 109 4.91 -2.01 -15.37
C LEU A 109 5.66 -0.71 -15.65
N SER A 110 5.24 0.03 -16.68
CA SER A 110 5.91 1.28 -17.11
C SER A 110 5.97 2.34 -16.00
N ALA A 111 4.99 2.37 -15.10
CA ALA A 111 4.95 3.28 -13.96
C ALA A 111 6.16 3.13 -13.00
N PHE A 112 6.83 1.97 -13.03
CA PHE A 112 7.96 1.65 -12.13
C PHE A 112 9.29 1.50 -12.85
N ASN A 113 9.40 1.94 -14.10
CA ASN A 113 10.67 1.95 -14.84
C ASN A 113 11.69 2.92 -14.21
N ASP A 114 11.21 4.00 -13.60
CA ASP A 114 12.02 4.93 -12.83
C ASP A 114 11.56 4.98 -11.36
N MET A 115 12.07 4.08 -10.56
CA MET A 115 11.77 4.02 -9.13
C MET A 115 12.44 5.15 -8.32
N ALA A 116 13.45 5.84 -8.89
CA ALA A 116 14.13 6.93 -8.19
C ALA A 116 13.17 8.11 -7.90
N GLN A 117 12.11 8.28 -8.69
CA GLN A 117 11.09 9.30 -8.48
C GLN A 117 10.38 9.19 -7.12
N PHE A 118 10.36 8.01 -6.50
CA PHE A 118 9.70 7.77 -5.21
C PHE A 118 10.65 7.93 -4.02
N VAL A 119 11.96 8.01 -4.26
CA VAL A 119 12.96 8.07 -3.17
C VAL A 119 12.93 9.45 -2.51
N ALA A 120 12.89 9.47 -1.19
CA ALA A 120 12.99 10.68 -0.34
C ALA A 120 11.94 11.77 -0.60
N THR A 121 10.85 11.49 -1.32
CA THR A 121 9.84 12.49 -1.71
C THR A 121 8.57 12.47 -0.85
N GLY A 122 8.53 11.66 0.21
CA GLY A 122 7.39 11.56 1.12
C GLY A 122 7.10 10.14 1.59
N GLU A 123 5.86 9.93 2.02
CA GLU A 123 5.34 8.62 2.39
C GLU A 123 4.44 8.09 1.27
N TYR A 124 4.43 6.78 1.13
CA TYR A 124 3.69 6.07 0.09
C TYR A 124 2.92 4.89 0.66
N ASP A 125 1.75 4.63 0.10
CA ASP A 125 1.11 3.34 0.17
C ASP A 125 1.63 2.49 -1.00
N VAL A 126 2.11 1.30 -0.70
CA VAL A 126 2.69 0.36 -1.67
C VAL A 126 1.86 -0.90 -1.70
N VAL A 127 1.34 -1.26 -2.87
CA VAL A 127 0.60 -2.51 -3.10
C VAL A 127 1.39 -3.41 -4.02
N GLY A 128 1.45 -4.68 -3.69
CA GLY A 128 2.11 -5.68 -4.52
C GLY A 128 2.02 -7.10 -3.97
N ILE A 129 2.66 -8.04 -4.67
CA ILE A 129 2.71 -9.45 -4.28
C ILE A 129 4.09 -9.74 -3.68
N VAL A 130 4.12 -10.35 -2.50
CA VAL A 130 5.39 -10.82 -1.92
C VAL A 130 5.87 -12.03 -2.71
N ALA A 131 6.92 -11.85 -3.51
CA ALA A 131 7.27 -12.77 -4.57
C ALA A 131 8.42 -13.72 -4.25
N SER A 132 9.37 -13.31 -3.40
CA SER A 132 10.53 -14.15 -3.10
C SER A 132 11.29 -13.65 -1.87
N VAL A 133 12.16 -14.50 -1.32
CA VAL A 133 13.10 -14.12 -0.26
C VAL A 133 14.53 -14.42 -0.72
N TYR A 134 15.34 -13.39 -0.84
CA TYR A 134 16.76 -13.56 -1.16
C TYR A 134 17.64 -13.11 0.00
N LYS A 135 18.45 -14.03 0.53
CA LYS A 135 19.32 -13.79 1.71
C LYS A 135 18.56 -13.20 2.90
N GLY A 136 17.36 -13.71 3.17
CA GLY A 136 16.51 -13.27 4.27
C GLY A 136 15.77 -11.95 4.01
N VAL A 137 15.88 -11.36 2.81
CA VAL A 137 15.17 -10.14 2.43
C VAL A 137 14.01 -10.49 1.51
N PRO A 138 12.75 -10.28 1.95
CA PRO A 138 11.59 -10.48 1.07
C PRO A 138 11.54 -9.39 0.00
N SER A 139 10.97 -9.73 -1.15
CA SER A 139 10.71 -8.79 -2.23
C SER A 139 9.23 -8.69 -2.56
N ILE A 140 8.75 -7.49 -2.86
CA ILE A 140 7.39 -7.22 -3.31
C ILE A 140 7.46 -6.84 -4.80
N ASN A 141 6.77 -7.62 -5.63
CA ASN A 141 6.48 -7.25 -7.01
C ASN A 141 5.39 -6.19 -7.02
N LEU A 142 5.76 -4.99 -7.45
CA LEU A 142 4.91 -3.80 -7.39
C LEU A 142 3.70 -3.90 -8.32
N ILE A 143 2.55 -3.48 -7.81
CA ILE A 143 1.30 -3.26 -8.56
C ILE A 143 0.92 -1.78 -8.51
N GLU A 144 1.00 -1.15 -7.33
CA GLU A 144 0.68 0.27 -7.14
C GLU A 144 1.63 0.92 -6.13
N VAL A 145 2.01 2.17 -6.40
CA VAL A 145 2.69 3.05 -5.44
C VAL A 145 1.97 4.39 -5.46
N LYS A 146 1.30 4.71 -4.37
CA LYS A 146 0.48 5.91 -4.23
C LYS A 146 1.02 6.82 -3.16
N LYS A 147 1.29 8.08 -3.50
CA LYS A 147 1.76 9.07 -2.53
C LYS A 147 0.68 9.34 -1.49
N VAL A 148 1.06 9.25 -0.21
CA VAL A 148 0.20 9.68 0.88
C VAL A 148 0.17 11.19 0.92
N VAL A 149 -0.99 11.76 0.68
CA VAL A 149 -1.22 13.19 0.86
C VAL A 149 -1.70 13.37 2.30
N PRO A 150 -0.99 14.11 3.17
CA PRO A 150 -1.50 14.44 4.48
C PRO A 150 -2.89 15.05 4.34
N ASN A 151 -3.85 14.57 5.12
CA ASN A 151 -5.20 15.15 5.10
C ASN A 151 -5.09 16.65 5.32
N ALA A 152 -5.58 17.43 4.38
CA ALA A 152 -5.54 18.90 4.39
C ALA A 152 -6.33 19.55 5.58
N ILE A 153 -6.89 18.74 6.48
CA ILE A 153 -7.58 19.20 7.69
C ILE A 153 -6.62 19.86 8.67
N ASP A 154 -5.32 19.49 8.66
CA ASP A 154 -4.30 20.14 9.53
C ASP A 154 -3.85 21.51 9.02
N THR A 155 -4.28 21.93 7.85
CA THR A 155 -3.93 23.24 7.26
C THR A 155 -5.13 24.00 6.73
N VAL A 156 -6.28 23.92 7.36
CA VAL A 156 -7.26 25.00 7.25
C VAL A 156 -6.67 26.19 8.04
N GLN A 157 -5.70 26.86 7.47
CA GLN A 157 -5.51 28.28 7.77
C GLN A 157 -6.81 28.95 7.30
N ALA A 158 -7.72 29.15 8.25
CA ALA A 158 -8.87 29.99 7.99
C ALA A 158 -8.35 31.28 7.36
N ALA A 159 -8.71 31.52 6.10
CA ALA A 159 -8.38 32.77 5.45
C ALA A 159 -8.70 33.89 6.45
N GLN A 160 -7.74 34.69 6.81
CA GLN A 160 -7.92 35.75 7.80
C GLN A 160 -8.86 36.78 7.16
N ASN A 161 -10.16 36.59 7.38
CA ASN A 161 -11.16 37.54 6.94
C ASN A 161 -11.20 38.65 7.99
N GLU A 162 -10.56 39.77 7.68
CA GLU A 162 -10.54 40.96 8.57
C GLU A 162 -11.93 41.49 8.95
N ASN A 163 -12.94 41.08 8.19
CA ASN A 163 -14.35 41.41 8.45
C ASN A 163 -15.11 40.26 9.13
N ALA A 164 -14.43 39.19 9.58
CA ALA A 164 -15.08 38.13 10.31
C ALA A 164 -15.76 38.66 11.59
N PRO A 165 -16.92 38.13 11.99
CA PRO A 165 -17.58 38.55 13.20
C PRO A 165 -16.71 38.27 14.43
N MET A 166 -16.72 39.25 15.37
CA MET A 166 -16.06 39.07 16.66
C MET A 166 -17.07 38.62 17.71
N TYR A 167 -16.60 37.79 18.63
CA TYR A 167 -17.40 37.26 19.74
C TYR A 167 -16.69 37.53 21.07
N ASN A 168 -17.43 37.82 22.12
CA ASN A 168 -16.88 37.86 23.48
C ASN A 168 -16.72 36.44 24.05
N LEU A 169 -16.20 36.29 25.26
CA LEU A 169 -16.01 34.97 25.90
C LEU A 169 -17.32 34.26 26.23
N ALA A 170 -18.44 34.97 26.26
CA ALA A 170 -19.78 34.37 26.41
C ALA A 170 -20.41 33.92 25.09
N GLY A 171 -19.65 34.01 23.95
CA GLY A 171 -20.14 33.64 22.62
C GLY A 171 -21.07 34.66 21.97
N GLN A 172 -21.26 35.82 22.55
CA GLN A 172 -22.10 36.87 21.97
C GLN A 172 -21.32 37.64 20.91
N ARG A 173 -21.96 37.93 19.78
CA ARG A 173 -21.36 38.77 18.73
C ARG A 173 -21.20 40.19 19.21
N VAL A 174 -20.00 40.74 19.03
CA VAL A 174 -19.64 42.13 19.46
C VAL A 174 -19.12 42.95 18.30
N GLY A 175 -19.24 44.27 18.41
CA GLY A 175 -18.72 45.19 17.42
C GLY A 175 -17.26 45.59 17.67
N LYS A 176 -16.65 46.30 16.71
CA LYS A 176 -15.25 46.76 16.79
C LYS A 176 -14.95 47.65 18.00
N ASN A 177 -15.97 48.29 18.60
CA ASN A 177 -15.80 49.16 19.76
C ASN A 177 -15.92 48.43 21.11
N TYR A 178 -16.13 47.12 21.10
CA TYR A 178 -16.18 46.33 22.33
C TYR A 178 -14.83 46.28 22.98
N LYS A 179 -14.73 46.66 24.25
CA LYS A 179 -13.49 46.61 25.03
C LYS A 179 -13.43 45.32 25.85
N GLY A 180 -12.43 44.54 25.65
CA GLY A 180 -12.24 43.29 26.36
C GLY A 180 -11.70 42.18 25.48
N VAL A 181 -11.75 40.94 25.99
CA VAL A 181 -11.28 39.77 25.24
C VAL A 181 -12.29 39.37 24.18
N VAL A 182 -11.83 39.27 22.96
CA VAL A 182 -12.65 38.84 21.80
C VAL A 182 -11.99 37.65 21.07
N ILE A 183 -12.84 36.91 20.37
CA ILE A 183 -12.48 35.80 19.49
C ILE A 183 -12.88 36.20 18.07
N GLN A 184 -11.94 36.20 17.13
CA GLN A 184 -12.15 36.42 15.70
C GLN A 184 -11.27 35.48 14.90
N ASN A 185 -11.78 34.84 13.88
CA ASN A 185 -11.06 33.85 13.07
C ASN A 185 -10.40 32.74 13.92
N GLY A 186 -11.05 32.32 15.00
CA GLY A 186 -10.50 31.30 15.92
C GLY A 186 -9.35 31.80 16.81
N LYS A 187 -8.95 33.07 16.72
CA LYS A 187 -7.91 33.68 17.55
C LYS A 187 -8.51 34.55 18.64
N LYS A 188 -7.93 34.44 19.85
CA LYS A 188 -8.30 35.21 21.03
C LYS A 188 -7.33 36.37 21.20
N PHE A 189 -7.83 37.58 21.35
CA PHE A 189 -7.02 38.77 21.60
C PHE A 189 -7.78 39.82 22.45
N MET A 190 -7.05 40.81 23.00
CA MET A 190 -7.61 41.91 23.75
C MET A 190 -7.94 43.04 22.79
N ASN A 191 -9.22 43.39 22.67
CA ASN A 191 -9.64 44.61 21.97
C ASN A 191 -9.66 45.78 22.96
N LYS A 192 -8.85 46.81 22.72
CA LYS A 192 -8.60 47.96 23.63
C LYS A 192 -9.54 49.12 23.36
#